data_8e194f195438b135db26b39781f7a69c
#
_entry.id   8e194f195438b135db26b39781f7a69c
#
_cell.length_a   1.000
_cell.length_b   1.000
_cell.length_c   1.000
_cell.angle_alpha   90.00
_cell.angle_beta   90.00
_cell.angle_gamma   90.00
#
_symmetry.space_group_name_H-M   'P 1'
#
loop_
_entity.id
_entity.type
_entity.pdbx_description
1 polymer ?
#
loop_
_entity_poly.entity_id
_entity_poly.type
_entity_poly.pdbx_seq_one_letter_code
_entity_poly.pdbx_strand_id
1 'polypeptide(L)'
;SDVCSSDLDSGKKLICIDPMRSETVDFFGDKMEWVAPHMGTDVALMLGIAHTLVENGWHDEAFLARCTTGYAVFASYLLGESDGIAKNAEWAAEICGVGAAKIRELAAIFHQNTTMLMAGWGMQRQQFGEQKHWMIVTLAAMLGQIGTPGGGFGLSYHFANGGNPTRRAAVLSSMQGSLPGGTDAVDKIPVARIVEALENPGGAYQHNGMD
;
A
#
# COMPACT_ATOMS: atom_id res chain seq x y z
N SER A 1 6.03 -12.43 12.77
CA SER A 1 6.54 -13.71 13.17
C SER A 1 5.50 -14.83 13.11
N ASP A 2 4.54 -14.95 14.05
CA ASP A 2 3.66 -16.13 14.07
C ASP A 2 2.62 -16.18 12.94
N VAL A 3 2.25 -15.05 12.35
CA VAL A 3 1.31 -14.99 11.22
C VAL A 3 1.94 -15.57 9.95
N CYS A 4 3.23 -15.32 9.72
CA CYS A 4 3.90 -15.84 8.54
C CYS A 4 4.16 -17.36 8.59
N SER A 5 4.43 -17.94 9.77
CA SER A 5 4.66 -19.38 9.90
C SER A 5 3.40 -20.20 9.66
N SER A 6 2.23 -19.75 10.17
CA SER A 6 0.95 -20.42 9.93
C SER A 6 0.52 -20.37 8.45
N ASP A 7 0.89 -19.32 7.72
CA ASP A 7 0.57 -19.18 6.30
C ASP A 7 1.37 -20.14 5.42
N LEU A 8 2.60 -20.45 5.79
CA LEU A 8 3.43 -21.43 5.06
C LEU A 8 2.89 -22.84 5.12
N ASP A 9 2.40 -23.25 6.28
CA ASP A 9 1.83 -24.60 6.48
C ASP A 9 0.49 -24.77 5.73
N SER A 10 -0.14 -23.65 5.34
CA SER A 10 -1.39 -23.63 4.57
C SER A 10 -1.20 -23.74 3.05
N GLY A 11 0.05 -23.85 2.55
CA GLY A 11 0.36 -23.97 1.13
C GLY A 11 0.22 -22.67 0.33
N LYS A 12 0.17 -21.51 0.99
CA LYS A 12 0.09 -20.21 0.32
C LYS A 12 1.43 -19.81 -0.30
N LYS A 13 1.40 -19.16 -1.46
CA LYS A 13 2.58 -18.58 -2.09
C LYS A 13 2.92 -17.25 -1.41
N LEU A 14 4.18 -17.10 -0.99
CA LEU A 14 4.73 -15.86 -0.44
C LEU A 14 5.68 -15.23 -1.45
N ILE A 15 5.50 -13.94 -1.72
CA ILE A 15 6.38 -13.15 -2.59
C ILE A 15 6.85 -11.93 -1.78
N CYS A 16 8.14 -11.84 -1.56
CA CYS A 16 8.79 -10.69 -0.93
C CYS A 16 9.35 -9.77 -2.02
N ILE A 17 8.84 -8.55 -2.08
CA ILE A 17 9.33 -7.51 -3.00
C ILE A 17 10.10 -6.49 -2.15
N ASP A 18 11.43 -6.61 -2.16
CA ASP A 18 12.32 -5.81 -1.32
C ASP A 18 13.67 -5.64 -2.02
N PRO A 19 14.22 -4.43 -2.13
CA PRO A 19 15.53 -4.20 -2.73
C PRO A 19 16.66 -4.95 -2.01
N MET A 20 16.46 -5.26 -0.73
CA MET A 20 17.43 -5.99 0.08
C MET A 20 16.91 -7.38 0.43
N ARG A 21 17.78 -8.36 0.34
CA ARG A 21 17.50 -9.71 0.86
C ARG A 21 17.50 -9.66 2.38
N SER A 22 16.30 -9.68 2.96
CA SER A 22 16.10 -9.58 4.40
C SER A 22 16.23 -10.94 5.10
N GLU A 23 16.44 -10.91 6.42
CA GLU A 23 16.41 -12.12 7.26
C GLU A 23 15.09 -12.92 7.09
N THR A 24 14.00 -12.24 6.77
CA THR A 24 12.73 -12.90 6.48
C THR A 24 12.83 -13.79 5.25
N VAL A 25 13.44 -13.30 4.16
CA VAL A 25 13.65 -14.07 2.93
C VAL A 25 14.57 -15.27 3.21
N ASP A 26 15.63 -15.05 3.99
CA ASP A 26 16.56 -16.12 4.36
C ASP A 26 15.90 -17.18 5.25
N PHE A 27 15.05 -16.77 6.18
CA PHE A 27 14.31 -17.68 7.06
C PHE A 27 13.33 -18.58 6.28
N PHE A 28 12.64 -18.04 5.30
CA PHE A 28 11.69 -18.81 4.49
C PHE A 28 12.33 -19.58 3.35
N GLY A 29 13.53 -19.18 2.90
CA GLY A 29 14.28 -19.88 1.86
C GLY A 29 13.44 -20.11 0.60
N ASP A 30 13.42 -21.35 0.12
CA ASP A 30 12.73 -21.73 -1.12
C ASP A 30 11.19 -21.62 -1.05
N LYS A 31 10.62 -21.38 0.14
CA LYS A 31 9.16 -21.18 0.31
C LYS A 31 8.71 -19.75 0.01
N MET A 32 9.64 -18.82 -0.16
CA MET A 32 9.36 -17.43 -0.47
C MET A 32 10.10 -17.00 -1.73
N GLU A 33 9.37 -16.49 -2.68
CA GLU A 33 9.95 -15.88 -3.87
C GLU A 33 10.44 -14.47 -3.52
N TRP A 34 11.68 -14.15 -3.86
CA TRP A 34 12.25 -12.82 -3.66
C TRP A 34 12.39 -12.09 -4.98
N VAL A 35 11.84 -10.87 -5.06
CA VAL A 35 11.94 -9.96 -6.18
C VAL A 35 12.59 -8.68 -5.70
N ALA A 36 13.70 -8.27 -6.32
CA ALA A 36 14.51 -7.14 -5.90
C ALA A 36 14.38 -5.95 -6.87
N PRO A 37 13.46 -5.00 -6.64
CA PRO A 37 13.44 -3.76 -7.40
C PRO A 37 14.55 -2.81 -6.94
N HIS A 38 14.91 -1.84 -7.78
CA HIS A 38 15.74 -0.73 -7.34
C HIS A 38 15.03 0.06 -6.23
N MET A 39 15.83 0.56 -5.28
CA MET A 39 15.30 1.33 -4.15
C MET A 39 14.52 2.56 -4.64
N GLY A 40 13.32 2.76 -4.11
CA GLY A 40 12.51 3.94 -4.42
C GLY A 40 11.66 3.83 -5.69
N THR A 41 11.71 2.71 -6.40
CA THR A 41 11.01 2.53 -7.70
C THR A 41 9.72 1.69 -7.59
N ASP A 42 9.21 1.50 -6.39
CA ASP A 42 8.05 0.67 -6.10
C ASP A 42 6.81 1.06 -6.94
N VAL A 43 6.60 2.37 -7.11
CA VAL A 43 5.46 2.89 -7.90
C VAL A 43 5.59 2.49 -9.37
N ALA A 44 6.78 2.55 -9.94
CA ALA A 44 7.01 2.15 -11.33
C ALA A 44 6.72 0.64 -11.53
N LEU A 45 7.19 -0.20 -10.61
CA LEU A 45 6.88 -1.63 -10.63
C LEU A 45 5.37 -1.87 -10.57
N MET A 46 4.68 -1.21 -9.63
CA MET A 46 3.23 -1.35 -9.46
C MET A 46 2.43 -0.81 -10.66
N LEU A 47 2.90 0.27 -11.31
CA LEU A 47 2.30 0.77 -12.54
C LEU A 47 2.45 -0.23 -13.69
N GLY A 48 3.61 -0.87 -13.85
CA GLY A 48 3.81 -1.92 -14.84
C GLY A 48 2.89 -3.12 -14.63
N ILE A 49 2.66 -3.51 -13.37
CA ILE A 49 1.68 -4.54 -13.00
C ILE A 49 0.26 -4.07 -13.35
N ALA A 50 -0.11 -2.85 -12.98
CA ALA A 50 -1.42 -2.26 -13.24
C ALA A 50 -1.71 -2.19 -14.75
N HIS A 51 -0.73 -1.74 -15.55
CA HIS A 51 -0.86 -1.69 -17.01
C HIS A 51 -1.12 -3.09 -17.57
N THR A 52 -0.37 -4.09 -17.12
CA THR A 52 -0.56 -5.49 -17.55
C THR A 52 -1.95 -6.02 -17.19
N LEU A 53 -2.51 -5.65 -16.03
CA LEU A 53 -3.88 -6.00 -15.66
C LEU A 53 -4.90 -5.39 -16.63
N VAL A 54 -4.72 -4.12 -17.02
CA VAL A 54 -5.61 -3.44 -17.97
C VAL A 54 -5.48 -4.05 -19.37
N GLU A 55 -4.25 -4.23 -19.85
CA GLU A 55 -3.97 -4.77 -21.19
C GLU A 55 -4.60 -6.15 -21.43
N ASN A 56 -4.66 -6.98 -20.38
CA ASN A 56 -5.23 -8.32 -20.46
C ASN A 56 -6.71 -8.39 -20.01
N GLY A 57 -7.34 -7.28 -19.64
CA GLY A 57 -8.71 -7.28 -19.12
C GLY A 57 -8.86 -8.01 -17.79
N TRP A 58 -7.81 -8.02 -16.95
CA TRP A 58 -7.76 -8.71 -15.66
C TRP A 58 -8.17 -7.84 -14.47
N HIS A 59 -8.51 -6.59 -14.70
CA HIS A 59 -9.01 -5.69 -13.67
C HIS A 59 -10.53 -5.82 -13.51
N ASP A 60 -11.02 -5.62 -12.31
CA ASP A 60 -12.46 -5.68 -11.99
C ASP A 60 -13.12 -4.32 -12.22
N GLU A 61 -13.63 -4.12 -13.44
CA GLU A 61 -14.33 -2.88 -13.82
C GLU A 61 -15.58 -2.62 -12.97
N ALA A 62 -16.30 -3.66 -12.60
CA ALA A 62 -17.52 -3.52 -11.82
C ALA A 62 -17.23 -3.05 -10.39
N PHE A 63 -16.17 -3.58 -9.78
CA PHE A 63 -15.69 -3.11 -8.48
C PHE A 63 -15.22 -1.65 -8.57
N LEU A 64 -14.39 -1.32 -9.55
CA LEU A 64 -13.86 0.02 -9.76
C LEU A 64 -14.98 1.04 -9.95
N ALA A 65 -15.96 0.75 -10.79
CA ALA A 65 -17.09 1.65 -11.02
C ALA A 65 -17.97 1.88 -9.77
N ARG A 66 -18.11 0.86 -8.92
CA ARG A 66 -18.95 0.93 -7.72
C ARG A 66 -18.22 1.50 -6.50
N CYS A 67 -16.94 1.21 -6.35
CA CYS A 67 -16.21 1.41 -5.09
C CYS A 67 -15.10 2.46 -5.16
N THR A 68 -14.83 3.03 -6.35
CA THR A 68 -13.76 4.01 -6.51
C THR A 68 -14.23 5.26 -7.24
N THR A 69 -13.45 6.33 -7.10
CA THR A 69 -13.60 7.56 -7.87
C THR A 69 -12.27 7.92 -8.53
N GLY A 70 -12.33 8.52 -9.74
CA GLY A 70 -11.13 8.98 -10.45
C GLY A 70 -10.36 7.90 -11.21
N TYR A 71 -10.86 6.65 -11.27
CA TYR A 71 -10.17 5.57 -11.99
C TYR A 71 -9.92 5.91 -13.47
N ALA A 72 -10.85 6.57 -14.16
CA ALA A 72 -10.68 6.96 -15.55
C ALA A 72 -9.47 7.90 -15.76
N VAL A 73 -9.22 8.82 -14.83
CA VAL A 73 -8.05 9.72 -14.87
C VAL A 73 -6.77 8.92 -14.67
N PHE A 74 -6.78 8.00 -13.72
CA PHE A 74 -5.64 7.10 -13.50
C PHE A 74 -5.37 6.20 -14.70
N ALA A 75 -6.41 5.62 -15.30
CA ALA A 75 -6.28 4.76 -16.48
C ALA A 75 -5.70 5.54 -17.69
N SER A 76 -6.15 6.76 -17.93
CA SER A 76 -5.60 7.64 -18.98
C SER A 76 -4.10 7.91 -18.77
N TYR A 77 -3.68 8.16 -17.53
CA TYR A 77 -2.25 8.28 -17.20
C TYR A 77 -1.50 6.96 -17.39
N LEU A 78 -2.06 5.86 -16.91
CA LEU A 78 -1.45 4.53 -16.99
C LEU A 78 -1.21 4.08 -18.43
N LEU A 79 -2.18 4.34 -19.32
CA LEU A 79 -2.12 4.00 -20.74
C LEU A 79 -1.31 5.00 -21.57
N GLY A 80 -0.85 6.11 -20.97
CA GLY A 80 -0.05 7.12 -21.64
C GLY A 80 -0.86 8.11 -22.47
N GLU A 81 -2.18 8.17 -22.31
CA GLU A 81 -3.03 9.11 -23.03
C GLU A 81 -2.82 10.55 -22.57
N SER A 82 -2.46 10.74 -21.30
CA SER A 82 -2.28 12.07 -20.69
C SER A 82 -0.88 12.66 -20.92
N ASP A 83 0.16 11.83 -21.08
CA ASP A 83 1.57 12.27 -21.15
C ASP A 83 2.37 11.63 -22.29
N GLY A 84 1.73 10.81 -23.13
CA GLY A 84 2.37 10.15 -24.28
C GLY A 84 3.23 8.94 -23.89
N ILE A 85 3.24 8.51 -22.64
CA ILE A 85 4.10 7.42 -22.13
C ILE A 85 3.26 6.35 -21.47
N ALA A 86 3.07 5.20 -22.13
CA ALA A 86 2.42 4.05 -21.51
C ALA A 86 3.30 3.46 -20.39
N LYS A 87 2.72 3.22 -19.22
CA LYS A 87 3.43 2.68 -18.04
C LYS A 87 3.48 1.15 -18.10
N ASN A 88 3.83 0.61 -19.29
CA ASN A 88 3.85 -0.83 -19.51
C ASN A 88 5.00 -1.54 -18.78
N ALA A 89 5.06 -2.87 -18.91
CA ALA A 89 6.06 -3.67 -18.20
C ALA A 89 7.49 -3.35 -18.65
N GLU A 90 7.73 -2.95 -19.89
CA GLU A 90 9.02 -2.54 -20.41
C GLU A 90 9.49 -1.20 -19.79
N TRP A 91 8.62 -0.20 -19.80
CA TRP A 91 8.86 1.07 -19.13
C TRP A 91 9.18 0.89 -17.65
N ALA A 92 8.39 0.07 -16.96
CA ALA A 92 8.61 -0.21 -15.55
C ALA A 92 9.95 -0.93 -15.30
N ALA A 93 10.30 -1.89 -16.18
CA ALA A 93 11.54 -2.67 -16.05
C ALA A 93 12.79 -1.79 -16.15
N GLU A 94 12.80 -0.81 -17.06
CA GLU A 94 13.91 0.14 -17.20
C GLU A 94 14.13 0.96 -15.92
N ILE A 95 13.06 1.29 -15.19
CA ILE A 95 13.13 2.09 -13.97
C ILE A 95 13.46 1.22 -12.76
N CYS A 96 12.73 0.12 -12.58
CA CYS A 96 12.80 -0.66 -11.34
C CYS A 96 13.83 -1.80 -11.36
N GLY A 97 14.40 -2.13 -12.52
CA GLY A 97 15.37 -3.22 -12.66
C GLY A 97 14.76 -4.62 -12.60
N VAL A 98 13.45 -4.74 -12.39
CA VAL A 98 12.75 -6.04 -12.47
C VAL A 98 12.37 -6.30 -13.91
N GLY A 99 12.78 -7.43 -14.46
CA GLY A 99 12.53 -7.73 -15.88
C GLY A 99 11.03 -7.73 -16.24
N ALA A 100 10.69 -7.22 -17.42
CA ALA A 100 9.32 -7.07 -17.90
C ALA A 100 8.51 -8.39 -17.86
N ALA A 101 9.15 -9.53 -18.16
CA ALA A 101 8.53 -10.85 -18.05
C ALA A 101 8.09 -11.16 -16.60
N LYS A 102 8.91 -10.81 -15.60
CA LYS A 102 8.57 -10.99 -14.18
C LYS A 102 7.44 -10.06 -13.76
N ILE A 103 7.38 -8.82 -14.26
CA ILE A 103 6.29 -7.88 -13.99
C ILE A 103 4.97 -8.44 -14.50
N ARG A 104 4.94 -9.00 -15.70
CA ARG A 104 3.76 -9.67 -16.27
C ARG A 104 3.37 -10.93 -15.48
N GLU A 105 4.36 -11.70 -15.07
CA GLU A 105 4.13 -12.88 -14.21
C GLU A 105 3.48 -12.49 -12.88
N LEU A 106 3.95 -11.42 -12.23
CA LEU A 106 3.36 -10.91 -10.99
C LEU A 106 1.89 -10.49 -11.21
N ALA A 107 1.60 -9.78 -12.31
CA ALA A 107 0.23 -9.40 -12.65
C ALA A 107 -0.67 -10.63 -12.84
N ALA A 108 -0.18 -11.65 -13.54
CA ALA A 108 -0.91 -12.90 -13.72
C ALA A 108 -1.15 -13.65 -12.41
N ILE A 109 -0.15 -13.72 -11.53
CA ILE A 109 -0.27 -14.34 -10.20
C ILE A 109 -1.34 -13.59 -9.37
N PHE A 110 -1.31 -12.25 -9.37
CA PHE A 110 -2.26 -11.44 -8.61
C PHE A 110 -3.70 -11.60 -9.11
N HIS A 111 -3.89 -11.70 -10.42
CA HIS A 111 -5.20 -11.92 -11.02
C HIS A 111 -5.74 -13.34 -10.76
N GLN A 112 -4.88 -14.35 -10.85
CA GLN A 112 -5.30 -15.77 -10.76
C GLN A 112 -5.55 -16.25 -9.33
N ASN A 113 -5.15 -15.48 -8.33
CA ASN A 113 -5.22 -15.87 -6.93
C ASN A 113 -5.92 -14.81 -6.08
N THR A 114 -6.43 -15.22 -4.93
CA THR A 114 -6.77 -14.27 -3.87
C THR A 114 -5.47 -13.72 -3.28
N THR A 115 -5.24 -12.42 -3.49
CA THR A 115 -3.96 -11.78 -3.19
C THR A 115 -4.11 -10.70 -2.11
N MET A 116 -3.33 -10.82 -1.05
CA MET A 116 -3.14 -9.76 -0.05
C MET A 116 -1.85 -9.00 -0.38
N LEU A 117 -1.99 -7.73 -0.72
CA LEU A 117 -0.86 -6.82 -0.93
C LEU A 117 -0.48 -6.17 0.40
N MET A 118 0.71 -6.45 0.92
CA MET A 118 1.13 -5.96 2.22
C MET A 118 2.32 -5.02 2.10
N ALA A 119 2.33 -3.96 2.89
CA ALA A 119 3.45 -3.02 2.95
C ALA A 119 3.76 -2.60 4.38
N GLY A 120 5.04 -2.40 4.64
CA GLY A 120 5.52 -1.80 5.88
C GLY A 120 5.63 -0.27 5.79
N TRP A 121 5.86 0.37 6.92
CA TRP A 121 6.00 1.84 7.00
C TRP A 121 7.27 2.37 6.35
N GLY A 122 8.28 1.52 6.13
CA GLY A 122 9.53 1.91 5.46
C GLY A 122 9.30 2.51 4.08
N MET A 123 8.33 2.00 3.35
CA MET A 123 8.00 2.48 2.00
C MET A 123 7.55 3.95 1.96
N GLN A 124 6.89 4.45 3.00
CA GLN A 124 6.37 5.82 3.01
C GLN A 124 7.36 6.85 3.58
N ARG A 125 8.43 6.42 4.27
CA ARG A 125 9.39 7.32 4.92
C ARG A 125 10.48 7.82 3.98
N GLN A 126 10.08 8.33 2.84
CA GLN A 126 10.96 8.87 1.81
C GLN A 126 10.21 9.90 0.95
N GLN A 127 10.92 10.59 0.09
CA GLN A 127 10.29 11.55 -0.83
C GLN A 127 9.18 10.86 -1.65
N PHE A 128 7.99 11.46 -1.69
CA PHE A 128 6.79 10.91 -2.33
C PHE A 128 6.37 9.53 -1.81
N GLY A 129 6.68 9.23 -0.54
CA GLY A 129 6.42 7.93 0.05
C GLY A 129 4.93 7.56 0.13
N GLU A 130 4.04 8.56 0.25
CA GLU A 130 2.59 8.39 0.24
C GLU A 130 2.06 7.75 -1.05
N GLN A 131 2.70 8.02 -2.18
CA GLN A 131 2.29 7.47 -3.48
C GLN A 131 2.39 5.95 -3.53
N LYS A 132 3.33 5.36 -2.80
CA LYS A 132 3.52 3.91 -2.76
C LYS A 132 2.35 3.21 -2.10
N HIS A 133 1.92 3.69 -0.94
CA HIS A 133 0.76 3.13 -0.25
C HIS A 133 -0.52 3.38 -1.04
N TRP A 134 -0.64 4.54 -1.64
CA TRP A 134 -1.77 4.84 -2.53
C TRP A 134 -1.83 3.87 -3.71
N MET A 135 -0.68 3.58 -4.33
CA MET A 135 -0.63 2.64 -5.46
C MET A 135 -0.95 1.20 -5.05
N ILE A 136 -0.58 0.75 -3.85
CA ILE A 136 -0.99 -0.56 -3.31
C ILE A 136 -2.52 -0.65 -3.19
N VAL A 137 -3.16 0.38 -2.64
CA VAL A 137 -4.62 0.45 -2.56
C VAL A 137 -5.26 0.43 -3.95
N THR A 138 -4.66 1.15 -4.90
CA THR A 138 -5.11 1.18 -6.29
C THR A 138 -5.04 -0.20 -6.94
N LEU A 139 -3.92 -0.91 -6.79
CA LEU A 139 -3.78 -2.28 -7.29
C LEU A 139 -4.80 -3.24 -6.66
N ALA A 140 -4.98 -3.16 -5.35
CA ALA A 140 -5.95 -3.99 -4.64
C ALA A 140 -7.39 -3.70 -5.12
N ALA A 141 -7.71 -2.44 -5.42
CA ALA A 141 -8.99 -2.05 -6.00
C ALA A 141 -9.15 -2.58 -7.44
N MET A 142 -8.09 -2.50 -8.27
CA MET A 142 -8.10 -3.05 -9.62
C MET A 142 -8.35 -4.56 -9.65
N LEU A 143 -7.84 -5.27 -8.65
CA LEU A 143 -8.10 -6.72 -8.50
C LEU A 143 -9.50 -7.03 -7.96
N GLY A 144 -10.27 -6.04 -7.51
CA GLY A 144 -11.61 -6.23 -6.95
C GLY A 144 -11.64 -6.98 -5.61
N GLN A 145 -10.49 -7.10 -4.93
CA GLN A 145 -10.35 -7.99 -3.78
C GLN A 145 -10.42 -7.29 -2.42
N ILE A 146 -10.61 -5.97 -2.39
CA ILE A 146 -10.77 -5.23 -1.13
C ILE A 146 -12.07 -5.66 -0.44
N GLY A 147 -11.96 -6.08 0.81
CA GLY A 147 -13.09 -6.57 1.61
C GLY A 147 -13.39 -8.07 1.44
N THR A 148 -12.61 -8.80 0.63
CA THR A 148 -12.72 -10.25 0.53
C THR A 148 -11.79 -10.95 1.54
N PRO A 149 -12.18 -12.10 2.10
CA PRO A 149 -11.31 -12.84 3.00
C PRO A 149 -10.00 -13.24 2.32
N GLY A 150 -8.85 -12.83 2.89
CA GLY A 150 -7.52 -13.13 2.38
C GLY A 150 -7.08 -12.28 1.19
N GLY A 151 -7.90 -11.36 0.70
CA GLY A 151 -7.57 -10.45 -0.39
C GLY A 151 -7.46 -8.99 0.06
N GLY A 152 -7.10 -8.12 -0.89
CA GLY A 152 -7.04 -6.69 -0.66
C GLY A 152 -5.65 -6.16 -0.29
N PHE A 153 -5.56 -5.23 0.65
CA PHE A 153 -4.28 -4.67 1.09
C PHE A 153 -4.17 -4.63 2.61
N GLY A 154 -2.92 -4.68 3.08
CA GLY A 154 -2.59 -4.59 4.50
C GLY A 154 -1.43 -3.64 4.74
N LEU A 155 -1.63 -2.68 5.65
CA LEU A 155 -0.61 -1.71 6.03
C LEU A 155 -0.21 -1.94 7.49
N SER A 156 1.05 -2.36 7.69
CA SER A 156 1.70 -2.38 9.01
C SER A 156 0.91 -3.04 10.14
N TYR A 157 0.34 -4.19 9.91
CA TYR A 157 -0.48 -4.91 10.91
C TYR A 157 0.20 -5.09 12.28
N HIS A 158 1.52 -5.09 12.34
CA HIS A 158 2.27 -5.24 13.58
C HIS A 158 2.42 -3.94 14.37
N PHE A 159 2.28 -2.80 13.72
CA PHE A 159 2.72 -1.54 14.30
C PHE A 159 1.60 -0.70 14.90
N ALA A 160 0.40 -0.83 14.41
CA ALA A 160 -0.70 0.07 14.76
C ALA A 160 -1.81 -0.59 15.57
N ASN A 161 -1.61 -1.78 16.13
CA ASN A 161 -2.69 -2.60 16.72
C ASN A 161 -3.90 -2.82 15.79
N GLY A 162 -3.81 -2.37 14.56
CA GLY A 162 -4.89 -2.36 13.59
C GLY A 162 -5.27 -3.72 13.05
N GLY A 163 -4.63 -4.78 13.49
CA GLY A 163 -4.93 -6.14 13.05
C GLY A 163 -4.93 -7.14 14.20
N ASN A 164 -4.81 -6.67 15.44
CA ASN A 164 -4.87 -7.57 16.57
C ASN A 164 -6.33 -8.02 16.82
N PRO A 165 -6.69 -9.26 16.48
CA PRO A 165 -8.05 -9.77 16.68
C PRO A 165 -8.39 -9.95 18.16
N THR A 166 -7.40 -9.92 19.05
CA THR A 166 -7.63 -10.01 20.49
C THR A 166 -7.91 -8.61 21.03
N ARG A 167 -9.14 -8.27 21.22
CA ARG A 167 -9.62 -7.03 21.88
C ARG A 167 -9.04 -6.77 23.27
N ARG A 168 -8.06 -7.56 23.69
CA ARG A 168 -7.40 -7.51 25.00
C ARG A 168 -6.02 -6.86 24.96
N ALA A 169 -5.50 -6.47 23.82
CA ALA A 169 -4.32 -5.64 23.79
C ALA A 169 -4.67 -4.34 24.49
N ALA A 170 -4.00 -4.07 25.59
CA ALA A 170 -4.02 -2.72 26.16
C ALA A 170 -3.65 -1.79 25.00
N VAL A 171 -4.57 -0.94 24.62
CA VAL A 171 -4.26 0.20 23.78
C VAL A 171 -3.25 0.96 24.61
N LEU A 172 -1.97 0.85 24.27
CA LEU A 172 -1.01 1.82 24.70
C LEU A 172 -1.49 3.11 24.04
N SER A 173 -2.32 3.82 24.79
CA SER A 173 -2.70 5.16 24.42
C SER A 173 -1.42 5.88 24.05
N SER A 174 -1.42 6.57 22.93
CA SER A 174 -0.39 7.52 22.59
C SER A 174 -0.03 8.31 23.85
N MET A 175 1.15 8.86 23.93
CA MET A 175 1.59 9.64 25.10
C MET A 175 0.56 10.67 25.61
N GLN A 176 -0.41 11.03 24.80
CA GLN A 176 -1.57 11.86 25.17
C GLN A 176 -2.44 11.27 26.29
N GLY A 177 -2.57 9.95 26.39
CA GLY A 177 -3.32 9.31 27.48
C GLY A 177 -2.62 9.38 28.83
N SER A 178 -1.36 9.81 28.87
CA SER A 178 -0.57 9.96 30.09
C SER A 178 -0.58 11.39 30.64
N LEU A 179 -1.22 12.33 29.96
CA LEU A 179 -1.30 13.71 30.41
C LEU A 179 -2.42 13.87 31.47
N PRO A 180 -2.17 14.66 32.53
CA PRO A 180 -3.21 15.00 33.50
C PRO A 180 -4.39 15.69 32.82
N GLY A 181 -5.60 15.13 32.97
CA GLY A 181 -6.81 15.64 32.34
C GLY A 181 -7.36 14.80 31.17
N GLY A 182 -6.63 13.75 30.76
CA GLY A 182 -7.08 12.85 29.68
C GLY A 182 -6.99 13.46 28.29
N THR A 183 -7.42 12.69 27.29
CA THR A 183 -7.33 13.06 25.87
C THR A 183 -8.32 14.16 25.44
N ASP A 184 -9.34 14.39 26.24
CA ASP A 184 -10.44 15.30 25.88
C ASP A 184 -10.15 16.77 26.23
N ALA A 185 -9.04 17.02 26.97
CA ALA A 185 -8.67 18.38 27.43
C ALA A 185 -7.52 19.00 26.62
N VAL A 186 -7.08 18.38 25.55
CA VAL A 186 -5.95 18.90 24.75
C VAL A 186 -6.47 19.35 23.39
N ASP A 187 -6.31 20.64 23.11
CA ASP A 187 -6.54 21.19 21.78
C ASP A 187 -5.62 20.50 20.77
N LYS A 188 -6.19 20.01 19.68
CA LYS A 188 -5.49 19.24 18.67
C LYS A 188 -5.48 19.99 17.36
N ILE A 189 -4.28 20.21 16.83
CA ILE A 189 -4.11 20.68 15.45
C ILE A 189 -3.88 19.45 14.55
N PRO A 190 -4.73 19.18 13.57
CA PRO A 190 -4.46 18.13 12.59
C PRO A 190 -3.15 18.37 11.87
N VAL A 191 -2.37 17.30 11.66
CA VAL A 191 -1.05 17.38 11.01
C VAL A 191 -1.14 18.10 9.65
N ALA A 192 -2.20 17.89 8.90
CA ALA A 192 -2.43 18.54 7.60
C ALA A 192 -2.62 20.07 7.70
N ARG A 193 -2.87 20.62 8.90
CA ARG A 193 -3.12 22.04 9.14
C ARG A 193 -1.98 22.76 9.89
N ILE A 194 -0.89 22.06 10.15
CA ILE A 194 0.27 22.65 10.84
C ILE A 194 0.83 23.83 10.05
N VAL A 195 0.93 23.74 8.74
CA VAL A 195 1.45 24.83 7.89
C VAL A 195 0.58 26.07 8.04
N GLU A 196 -0.75 25.92 7.95
CA GLU A 196 -1.70 27.02 8.13
C GLU A 196 -1.58 27.67 9.53
N ALA A 197 -1.41 26.86 10.56
CA ALA A 197 -1.21 27.37 11.93
C ALA A 197 0.11 28.15 12.07
N LEU A 198 1.15 27.76 11.35
CA LEU A 198 2.44 28.45 11.34
C LEU A 198 2.40 29.75 10.50
N GLU A 199 1.62 29.76 9.41
CA GLU A 199 1.46 30.94 8.56
C GLU A 199 0.59 32.02 9.21
N ASN A 200 -0.33 31.64 10.10
CA ASN A 200 -1.24 32.53 10.80
C ASN A 200 -1.25 32.29 12.33
N PRO A 201 -0.14 32.59 13.04
CA PRO A 201 -0.04 32.37 14.48
C PRO A 201 -1.08 33.18 15.26
N GLY A 202 -1.88 32.49 16.09
CA GLY A 202 -2.97 33.11 16.85
C GLY A 202 -4.23 33.38 16.06
N GLY A 203 -4.30 32.96 14.81
CA GLY A 203 -5.52 33.02 14.01
C GLY A 203 -6.59 32.04 14.51
N ALA A 204 -7.86 32.37 14.27
CA ALA A 204 -8.96 31.46 14.56
C ALA A 204 -8.84 30.18 13.70
N TYR A 205 -9.07 29.05 14.34
CA TYR A 205 -8.92 27.74 13.74
C TYR A 205 -10.15 26.88 14.04
N GLN A 206 -10.83 26.42 13.00
CA GLN A 206 -11.97 25.51 13.14
C GLN A 206 -11.65 24.10 12.69
N HIS A 207 -11.90 23.12 13.55
CA HIS A 207 -11.80 21.71 13.22
C HIS A 207 -12.93 20.92 13.88
N ASN A 208 -13.74 20.25 13.05
CA ASN A 208 -14.89 19.44 13.50
C ASN A 208 -15.88 20.19 14.41
N GLY A 209 -16.07 21.50 14.19
CA GLY A 209 -17.00 22.31 14.97
C GLY A 209 -16.47 22.76 16.33
N MET A 210 -15.17 22.63 16.57
CA MET A 210 -14.45 23.25 17.69
C MET A 210 -13.74 24.50 17.18
N ASP A 211 -13.97 25.62 17.89
CA ASP A 211 -13.29 26.90 17.63
C ASP A 211 -11.89 26.93 18.23
#